data_aac670563bd68856dbfc9f2719195cca
#
_entry.id   aac670563bd68856dbfc9f2719195cca
#
_cell.length_a   1.000
_cell.length_b   1.000
_cell.length_c   1.000
_cell.angle_alpha   90.00
_cell.angle_beta   90.00
_cell.angle_gamma   90.00
#
_symmetry.space_group_name_H-M   'P 1'
#
loop_
_entity.id
_entity.type
_entity.pdbx_description
1 polymer ?
#
loop_
_entity_poly.entity_id
_entity_poly.type
_entity_poly.pdbx_seq_one_letter_code
_entity_poly.pdbx_strand_id
1 'polypeptide(L)'
;MGTRGALYHHFADKRALFLAVFERVEEDLLASAGGADTTGDALTLLRGGLLGFLNASLTPEVQRILLIDGPAVLGWQQWRATEKRYGLGAIRALLERAVAEGSLSAQPLDALAHILLAAVDEAALFIASADDPPAAREQAVTAVERLLTGLTTGS
;
A
#
# COMPACT_ATOMS: atom_id res chain seq x y z
N MET A 1 -32.07 1.15 7.11
CA MET A 1 -31.10 2.09 7.71
C MET A 1 -30.52 1.48 8.99
N GLY A 2 -29.24 1.17 8.95
CA GLY A 2 -28.57 0.68 10.14
C GLY A 2 -28.51 1.78 11.21
N THR A 3 -29.16 1.58 12.34
CA THR A 3 -29.01 2.45 13.48
C THR A 3 -27.66 2.23 14.13
N ARG A 4 -27.18 3.21 14.88
CA ARG A 4 -25.95 3.08 15.69
C ARG A 4 -25.96 1.79 16.54
N GLY A 5 -27.11 1.38 17.08
CA GLY A 5 -27.27 0.14 17.84
C GLY A 5 -27.11 -1.14 17.01
N ALA A 6 -27.54 -1.16 15.74
CA ALA A 6 -27.36 -2.32 14.85
C ALA A 6 -25.89 -2.54 14.49
N LEU A 7 -25.11 -1.47 14.27
CA LEU A 7 -23.66 -1.55 14.03
C LEU A 7 -22.91 -2.08 15.26
N TYR A 8 -23.26 -1.62 16.46
CA TYR A 8 -22.65 -2.08 17.72
C TYR A 8 -22.99 -3.54 18.06
N HIS A 9 -24.06 -4.11 17.47
CA HIS A 9 -24.40 -5.53 17.65
C HIS A 9 -23.39 -6.45 17.00
N HIS A 10 -22.74 -6.02 15.90
CA HIS A 10 -21.74 -6.78 15.15
C HIS A 10 -20.30 -6.47 15.56
N PHE A 11 -20.05 -5.36 16.24
CA PHE A 11 -18.71 -4.91 16.60
C PHE A 11 -18.64 -4.56 18.08
N ALA A 12 -17.61 -5.07 18.76
CA ALA A 12 -17.43 -4.91 20.21
C ALA A 12 -17.30 -3.44 20.64
N ASP A 13 -16.74 -2.58 19.77
CA ASP A 13 -16.54 -1.16 20.02
C ASP A 13 -16.31 -0.39 18.72
N LYS A 14 -16.17 0.93 18.84
CA LYS A 14 -15.89 1.82 17.68
C LYS A 14 -14.57 1.48 16.99
N ARG A 15 -13.57 1.05 17.75
CA ARG A 15 -12.27 0.69 17.23
C ARG A 15 -12.36 -0.56 16.34
N ALA A 16 -13.12 -1.57 16.78
CA ALA A 16 -13.34 -2.78 15.98
C ALA A 16 -14.13 -2.47 14.70
N LEU A 17 -15.12 -1.60 14.76
CA LEU A 17 -15.84 -1.12 13.57
C LEU A 17 -14.90 -0.38 12.62
N PHE A 18 -14.08 0.51 13.13
CA PHE A 18 -13.10 1.24 12.32
C PHE A 18 -12.11 0.29 11.64
N LEU A 19 -11.60 -0.68 12.38
CA LEU A 19 -10.69 -1.69 11.83
C LEU A 19 -11.33 -2.46 10.67
N ALA A 20 -12.60 -2.84 10.81
CA ALA A 20 -13.32 -3.53 9.73
C ALA A 20 -13.46 -2.66 8.47
N VAL A 21 -13.74 -1.37 8.63
CA VAL A 21 -13.79 -0.40 7.51
C VAL A 21 -12.40 -0.23 6.89
N PHE A 22 -11.38 -0.10 7.70
CA PHE A 22 -9.98 0.00 7.27
C PHE A 22 -9.57 -1.21 6.42
N GLU A 23 -9.84 -2.41 6.91
CA GLU A 23 -9.53 -3.65 6.19
C GLU A 23 -10.29 -3.74 4.87
N ARG A 24 -11.53 -3.28 4.82
CA ARG A 24 -12.31 -3.24 3.58
C ARG A 24 -11.70 -2.30 2.54
N VAL A 25 -11.23 -1.13 2.96
CA VAL A 25 -10.55 -0.19 2.06
C VAL A 25 -9.26 -0.81 1.52
N GLU A 26 -8.49 -1.51 2.37
CA GLU A 26 -7.29 -2.23 1.95
C GLU A 26 -7.60 -3.33 0.92
N GLU A 27 -8.63 -4.13 1.16
CA GLU A 27 -9.07 -5.17 0.23
C GLU A 27 -9.47 -4.57 -1.13
N ASP A 28 -10.21 -3.48 -1.13
CA ASP A 28 -10.63 -2.79 -2.35
C ASP A 28 -9.43 -2.22 -3.12
N LEU A 29 -8.42 -1.70 -2.42
CA LEU A 29 -7.17 -1.23 -3.03
C LEU A 29 -6.40 -2.36 -3.70
N LEU A 30 -6.24 -3.49 -3.02
CA LEU A 30 -5.57 -4.66 -3.58
C LEU A 30 -6.31 -5.22 -4.79
N ALA A 31 -7.63 -5.28 -4.73
CA ALA A 31 -8.46 -5.72 -5.84
C ALA A 31 -8.31 -4.78 -7.06
N SER A 32 -8.26 -3.48 -6.83
CA SER A 32 -8.05 -2.48 -7.88
C SER A 32 -6.65 -2.57 -8.50
N ALA A 33 -5.64 -2.78 -7.68
CA ALA A 33 -4.25 -2.94 -8.13
C ALA A 33 -4.05 -4.24 -8.92
N GLY A 34 -4.72 -5.33 -8.51
CA GLY A 34 -4.65 -6.62 -9.20
C GLY A 34 -5.53 -6.72 -10.45
N GLY A 35 -6.51 -5.84 -10.60
CA GLY A 35 -7.46 -5.86 -11.72
C GLY A 35 -7.02 -5.12 -12.98
N ALA A 36 -5.99 -4.30 -12.88
CA ALA A 36 -5.49 -3.51 -14.00
C ALA A 36 -4.32 -4.25 -14.68
N ASP A 37 -4.61 -5.07 -15.66
CA ASP A 37 -3.63 -5.74 -16.52
C ASP A 37 -2.63 -6.67 -15.80
N THR A 38 -2.95 -7.96 -15.78
CA THR A 38 -2.06 -9.02 -15.26
C THR A 38 -1.05 -9.51 -16.31
N THR A 39 -0.94 -8.87 -17.47
CA THR A 39 -0.19 -9.34 -18.65
C THR A 39 1.25 -8.84 -18.73
N GLY A 40 1.76 -8.17 -17.69
CA GLY A 40 3.14 -7.68 -17.67
C GLY A 40 4.14 -8.62 -17.00
N ASP A 41 5.42 -8.33 -17.14
CA ASP A 41 6.45 -8.94 -16.31
C ASP A 41 6.27 -8.50 -14.83
N ALA A 42 6.91 -9.26 -13.94
CA ALA A 42 6.71 -9.05 -12.49
C ALA A 42 7.12 -7.65 -12.02
N LEU A 43 8.16 -7.07 -12.56
CA LEU A 43 8.61 -5.72 -12.17
C LEU A 43 7.64 -4.64 -12.67
N THR A 44 7.08 -4.79 -13.86
CA THR A 44 6.04 -3.90 -14.37
C THR A 44 4.79 -3.95 -13.49
N LEU A 45 4.37 -5.14 -13.08
CA LEU A 45 3.24 -5.32 -12.17
C LEU A 45 3.52 -4.75 -10.78
N LEU A 46 4.71 -4.97 -10.25
CA LEU A 46 5.12 -4.40 -8.97
C LEU A 46 5.10 -2.86 -9.01
N ARG A 47 5.71 -2.29 -10.04
CA ARG A 47 5.70 -0.84 -10.26
C ARG A 47 4.27 -0.30 -10.35
N GLY A 48 3.43 -0.94 -11.14
CA GLY A 48 2.02 -0.56 -11.30
C GLY A 48 1.25 -0.58 -9.98
N GLY A 49 1.46 -1.61 -9.16
CA GLY A 49 0.83 -1.74 -7.85
C GLY A 49 1.28 -0.65 -6.86
N LEU A 50 2.58 -0.39 -6.78
CA LEU A 50 3.13 0.65 -5.91
C LEU A 50 2.67 2.06 -6.32
N LEU A 51 2.73 2.37 -7.61
CA LEU A 51 2.26 3.67 -8.13
C LEU A 51 0.74 3.81 -8.01
N GLY A 52 0.00 2.72 -8.18
CA GLY A 52 -1.45 2.69 -7.97
C GLY A 52 -1.83 3.04 -6.53
N PHE A 53 -1.07 2.53 -5.56
CA PHE A 53 -1.25 2.89 -4.16
C PHE A 53 -0.99 4.38 -3.91
N LEU A 54 0.06 4.94 -4.48
CA LEU A 54 0.34 6.38 -4.37
C LEU A 54 -0.74 7.24 -5.02
N ASN A 55 -1.30 6.80 -6.15
CA ASN A 55 -2.45 7.46 -6.77
C ASN A 55 -3.68 7.44 -5.86
N ALA A 56 -3.96 6.30 -5.26
CA ALA A 56 -5.07 6.14 -4.33
C ALA A 56 -4.93 7.05 -3.10
N SER A 57 -3.70 7.42 -2.72
CA SER A 57 -3.44 8.36 -1.62
C SER A 57 -4.01 9.76 -1.87
N LEU A 58 -4.36 10.11 -3.11
CA LEU A 58 -5.06 11.35 -3.44
C LEU A 58 -6.59 11.22 -3.28
N THR A 59 -7.13 10.02 -3.20
CA THR A 59 -8.56 9.81 -3.00
C THR A 59 -8.92 10.18 -1.55
N PRO A 60 -9.89 11.12 -1.34
CA PRO A 60 -10.20 11.59 0.01
C PRO A 60 -10.54 10.49 1.00
N GLU A 61 -11.28 9.46 0.58
CA GLU A 61 -11.65 8.33 1.42
C GLU A 61 -10.42 7.52 1.87
N VAL A 62 -9.55 7.16 0.93
CA VAL A 62 -8.32 6.41 1.21
C VAL A 62 -7.41 7.22 2.11
N GLN A 63 -7.18 8.48 1.77
CA GLN A 63 -6.34 9.39 2.56
C GLN A 63 -6.86 9.49 4.00
N ARG A 64 -8.16 9.71 4.17
CA ARG A 64 -8.78 9.87 5.47
C ARG A 64 -8.71 8.60 6.30
N ILE A 65 -9.14 7.48 5.75
CA ILE A 65 -9.28 6.22 6.50
C ILE A 65 -7.92 5.57 6.73
N LEU A 66 -7.11 5.40 5.68
CA LEU A 66 -5.85 4.65 5.81
C LEU A 66 -4.71 5.48 6.40
N LEU A 67 -4.59 6.75 6.00
CA LEU A 67 -3.36 7.51 6.25
C LEU A 67 -3.49 8.52 7.39
N ILE A 68 -4.68 9.03 7.64
CA ILE A 68 -4.92 10.02 8.71
C ILE A 68 -5.55 9.36 9.93
N ASP A 69 -6.76 8.82 9.79
CA ASP A 69 -7.50 8.23 10.91
C ASP A 69 -6.95 6.88 11.32
N GLY A 70 -6.41 6.08 10.39
CA GLY A 70 -5.85 4.76 10.67
C GLY A 70 -4.81 4.78 11.78
N PRO A 71 -3.69 5.50 11.64
CA PRO A 71 -2.68 5.60 12.70
C PRO A 71 -3.22 6.21 13.99
N ALA A 72 -4.14 7.18 13.90
CA ALA A 72 -4.72 7.86 15.07
C ALA A 72 -5.63 6.93 15.87
N VAL A 73 -6.48 6.13 15.23
CA VAL A 73 -7.47 5.26 15.89
C VAL A 73 -6.86 3.93 16.31
N LEU A 74 -6.09 3.29 15.43
CA LEU A 74 -5.50 1.96 15.68
C LEU A 74 -4.21 2.01 16.49
N GLY A 75 -3.50 3.14 16.47
CA GLY A 75 -2.13 3.26 16.94
C GLY A 75 -1.14 2.76 15.89
N TRP A 76 0.09 3.25 15.97
CA TRP A 76 1.12 2.99 14.97
C TRP A 76 1.43 1.51 14.77
N GLN A 77 1.53 0.75 15.86
CA GLN A 77 1.87 -0.69 15.78
C GLN A 77 0.79 -1.50 15.05
N GLN A 78 -0.47 -1.29 15.40
CA GLN A 78 -1.56 -2.03 14.75
C GLN A 78 -1.78 -1.56 13.31
N TRP A 79 -1.67 -0.27 13.05
CA TRP A 79 -1.72 0.27 11.69
C TRP A 79 -0.65 -0.39 10.82
N ARG A 80 0.60 -0.41 11.26
CA ARG A 80 1.71 -1.07 10.54
C ARG A 80 1.48 -2.56 10.34
N ALA A 81 0.98 -3.25 11.36
CA ALA A 81 0.71 -4.69 11.26
C ALA A 81 -0.39 -4.99 10.23
N THR A 82 -1.42 -4.15 10.17
CA THR A 82 -2.50 -4.30 9.19
C THR A 82 -2.02 -3.99 7.77
N GLU A 83 -1.24 -2.92 7.58
CA GLU A 83 -0.61 -2.60 6.30
C GLU A 83 0.25 -3.77 5.78
N LYS A 84 1.08 -4.37 6.65
CA LYS A 84 1.90 -5.53 6.29
C LYS A 84 1.06 -6.73 5.88
N ARG A 85 -0.04 -6.98 6.56
CA ARG A 85 -0.93 -8.11 6.27
C ARG A 85 -1.49 -8.05 4.84
N TYR A 86 -1.81 -6.86 4.34
CA TYR A 86 -2.39 -6.68 3.00
C TYR A 86 -1.36 -6.47 1.90
N GLY A 87 -0.27 -5.76 2.14
CA GLY A 87 0.69 -5.36 1.10
C GLY A 87 1.90 -6.27 0.95
N LEU A 88 2.40 -6.82 2.06
CA LEU A 88 3.70 -7.49 2.07
C LEU A 88 3.73 -8.75 1.20
N GLY A 89 2.70 -9.59 1.29
CA GLY A 89 2.63 -10.83 0.53
C GLY A 89 2.59 -10.61 -0.97
N ALA A 90 1.86 -9.60 -1.43
CA ALA A 90 1.76 -9.25 -2.84
C ALA A 90 3.11 -8.76 -3.39
N ILE A 91 3.80 -7.88 -2.67
CA ILE A 91 5.12 -7.38 -3.04
C ILE A 91 6.11 -8.53 -3.13
N ARG A 92 6.16 -9.39 -2.09
CA ARG A 92 7.08 -10.53 -2.05
C ARG A 92 6.85 -11.49 -3.21
N ALA A 93 5.61 -11.84 -3.51
CA ALA A 93 5.27 -12.74 -4.61
C ALA A 93 5.76 -12.21 -5.97
N LEU A 94 5.60 -10.91 -6.21
CA LEU A 94 6.09 -10.26 -7.43
C LEU A 94 7.62 -10.22 -7.50
N LEU A 95 8.29 -10.00 -6.38
CA LEU A 95 9.76 -10.06 -6.33
C LEU A 95 10.28 -11.47 -6.59
N GLU A 96 9.68 -12.51 -6.02
CA GLU A 96 10.02 -13.90 -6.30
C GLU A 96 9.84 -14.25 -7.77
N ARG A 97 8.73 -13.80 -8.36
CA ARG A 97 8.47 -13.97 -9.78
C ARG A 97 9.49 -13.23 -10.65
N ALA A 98 9.88 -12.02 -10.28
CA ALA A 98 10.90 -11.24 -11.01
C ALA A 98 12.26 -11.95 -11.01
N VAL A 99 12.65 -12.58 -9.91
CA VAL A 99 13.87 -13.42 -9.85
C VAL A 99 13.73 -14.64 -10.75
N ALA A 100 12.60 -15.33 -10.72
CA ALA A 100 12.34 -16.49 -11.57
C ALA A 100 12.33 -16.14 -13.07
N GLU A 101 11.83 -14.97 -13.42
CA GLU A 101 11.85 -14.43 -14.80
C GLU A 101 13.25 -13.95 -15.25
N GLY A 102 14.19 -13.79 -14.33
CA GLY A 102 15.53 -13.26 -14.61
C GLY A 102 15.59 -11.74 -14.72
N SER A 103 14.52 -11.03 -14.41
CA SER A 103 14.48 -9.57 -14.46
C SER A 103 15.02 -8.91 -13.17
N LEU A 104 15.21 -9.69 -12.11
CA LEU A 104 15.79 -9.26 -10.85
C LEU A 104 16.83 -10.29 -10.40
N SER A 105 18.02 -9.83 -10.02
CA SER A 105 19.06 -10.71 -9.46
C SER A 105 18.67 -11.25 -8.09
N ALA A 106 19.21 -12.43 -7.74
CA ALA A 106 18.98 -13.05 -6.45
C ALA A 106 19.48 -12.12 -5.33
N GLN A 107 18.62 -11.86 -4.35
CA GLN A 107 18.88 -10.95 -3.22
C GLN A 107 17.94 -11.27 -2.06
N PRO A 108 18.12 -10.66 -0.87
CA PRO A 108 17.25 -10.90 0.30
C PRO A 108 15.84 -10.35 0.08
N LEU A 109 14.94 -11.15 -0.50
CA LEU A 109 13.60 -10.72 -0.90
C LEU A 109 12.69 -10.35 0.29
N ASP A 110 12.84 -10.99 1.45
CA ASP A 110 12.09 -10.62 2.65
C ASP A 110 12.39 -9.18 3.08
N ALA A 111 13.66 -8.86 3.18
CA ALA A 111 14.11 -7.51 3.56
C ALA A 111 13.67 -6.49 2.50
N LEU A 112 13.83 -6.82 1.22
CA LEU A 112 13.45 -5.93 0.12
C LEU A 112 11.94 -5.65 0.11
N ALA A 113 11.11 -6.68 0.32
CA ALA A 113 9.67 -6.51 0.39
C ALA A 113 9.25 -5.59 1.55
N HIS A 114 9.85 -5.76 2.73
CA HIS A 114 9.58 -4.88 3.87
C HIS A 114 10.00 -3.43 3.59
N ILE A 115 11.16 -3.24 2.97
CA ILE A 115 11.67 -1.89 2.63
C ILE A 115 10.76 -1.22 1.61
N LEU A 116 10.36 -1.93 0.56
CA LEU A 116 9.46 -1.37 -0.46
C LEU A 116 8.09 -1.01 0.11
N LEU A 117 7.52 -1.87 0.95
CA LEU A 117 6.26 -1.56 1.62
C LEU A 117 6.40 -0.32 2.50
N ALA A 118 7.45 -0.26 3.32
CA ALA A 118 7.69 0.89 4.18
C ALA A 118 7.92 2.17 3.36
N ALA A 119 8.63 2.08 2.25
CA ALA A 119 8.88 3.22 1.37
C ALA A 119 7.60 3.76 0.76
N VAL A 120 6.70 2.89 0.26
CA VAL A 120 5.45 3.34 -0.34
C VAL A 120 4.44 3.83 0.71
N ASP A 121 4.42 3.23 1.89
CA ASP A 121 3.61 3.72 3.02
C ASP A 121 4.06 5.12 3.46
N GLU A 122 5.36 5.33 3.61
CA GLU A 122 5.90 6.64 3.97
C GLU A 122 5.65 7.68 2.87
N ALA A 123 5.81 7.29 1.61
CA ALA A 123 5.48 8.16 0.48
C ALA A 123 4.00 8.58 0.48
N ALA A 124 3.10 7.64 0.80
CA ALA A 124 1.67 7.94 0.93
C ALA A 124 1.37 8.90 2.09
N LEU A 125 2.02 8.74 3.23
CA LEU A 125 1.91 9.66 4.37
C LEU A 125 2.47 11.04 4.03
N PHE A 126 3.58 11.10 3.31
CA PHE A 126 4.16 12.34 2.80
C PHE A 126 3.18 13.11 1.91
N ILE A 127 2.51 12.40 0.99
CA ILE A 127 1.48 13.00 0.12
C ILE A 127 0.29 13.49 0.95
N ALA A 128 -0.19 12.66 1.87
CA ALA A 128 -1.36 12.98 2.69
C ALA A 128 -1.17 14.21 3.60
N SER A 129 0.06 14.45 4.06
CA SER A 129 0.40 15.56 4.95
C SER A 129 0.87 16.82 4.23
N ALA A 130 0.98 16.79 2.90
CA ALA A 130 1.48 17.91 2.11
C ALA A 130 0.43 19.02 1.94
N ASP A 131 0.88 20.26 1.85
CA ASP A 131 0.01 21.41 1.50
C ASP A 131 -0.52 21.31 0.07
N ASP A 132 0.29 20.74 -0.83
CA ASP A 132 -0.08 20.46 -2.22
C ASP A 132 0.09 18.96 -2.49
N PRO A 133 -0.93 18.14 -2.22
CA PRO A 133 -0.83 16.69 -2.42
C PRO A 133 -0.52 16.26 -3.85
N PRO A 134 -1.09 16.85 -4.92
CA PRO A 134 -0.69 16.51 -6.29
C PRO A 134 0.79 16.73 -6.59
N ALA A 135 1.38 17.84 -6.14
CA ALA A 135 2.81 18.10 -6.32
C ALA A 135 3.67 17.13 -5.50
N ALA A 136 3.29 16.85 -4.28
CA ALA A 136 3.96 15.85 -3.43
C ALA A 136 3.91 14.44 -4.05
N ARG A 137 2.79 14.09 -4.67
CA ARG A 137 2.65 12.80 -5.39
C ARG A 137 3.64 12.70 -6.54
N GLU A 138 3.81 13.74 -7.35
CA GLU A 138 4.78 13.74 -8.45
C GLU A 138 6.20 13.49 -7.95
N GLN A 139 6.57 14.15 -6.85
CA GLN A 139 7.88 13.95 -6.22
C GLN A 139 8.05 12.51 -5.70
N ALA A 140 7.04 11.98 -5.02
CA ALA A 140 7.05 10.63 -4.47
C ALA A 140 7.14 9.58 -5.57
N VAL A 141 6.38 9.73 -6.65
CA VAL A 141 6.42 8.83 -7.81
C VAL A 141 7.81 8.82 -8.43
N THR A 142 8.41 9.99 -8.65
CA THR A 142 9.77 10.09 -9.21
C THR A 142 10.78 9.36 -8.33
N ALA A 143 10.70 9.53 -7.01
CA ALA A 143 11.60 8.86 -6.07
C ALA A 143 11.42 7.34 -6.08
N VAL A 144 10.18 6.86 -6.03
CA VAL A 144 9.87 5.43 -6.06
C VAL A 144 10.33 4.79 -7.37
N GLU A 145 10.08 5.44 -8.51
CA GLU A 145 10.53 4.94 -9.82
C GLU A 145 12.05 4.81 -9.91
N ARG A 146 12.79 5.77 -9.36
CA ARG A 146 14.26 5.70 -9.32
C ARG A 146 14.76 4.56 -8.43
N LEU A 147 14.12 4.34 -7.29
CA LEU A 147 14.44 3.20 -6.42
C LEU A 147 14.23 1.87 -7.15
N LEU A 148 13.09 1.70 -7.83
CA LEU A 148 12.80 0.49 -8.60
C LEU A 148 13.77 0.28 -9.76
N THR A 149 14.11 1.33 -10.49
CA THR A 149 15.12 1.28 -11.56
C THR A 149 16.47 0.85 -11.00
N GLY A 150 16.85 1.35 -9.83
CA GLY A 150 18.10 0.96 -9.16
C GLY A 150 18.20 -0.52 -8.82
N LEU A 151 17.08 -1.22 -8.65
CA LEU A 151 17.08 -2.67 -8.40
C LEU A 151 17.55 -3.49 -9.62
N THR A 152 17.41 -2.96 -10.82
CA THR A 152 17.68 -3.65 -12.08
C THR A 152 19.01 -3.25 -12.72
N THR A 153 19.64 -2.16 -12.29
CA THR A 153 20.87 -1.62 -12.87
C THR A 153 22.15 -2.12 -12.19
N GLY A 154 22.05 -2.99 -11.20
CA GLY A 154 23.16 -3.51 -10.40
C GLY A 154 23.66 -4.89 -10.83
N SER A 155 23.66 -5.22 -12.12
CA SER A 155 24.21 -6.49 -12.63
C SER A 155 25.66 -6.34 -13.00
#